data_800dd13308b643d59d895bae0c5ec47a
#
_entry.id   800dd13308b643d59d895bae0c5ec47a
#
_cell.length_a   1.000
_cell.length_b   1.000
_cell.length_c   1.000
_cell.angle_alpha   90.00
_cell.angle_beta   90.00
_cell.angle_gamma   90.00
#
_symmetry.space_group_name_H-M   'P 1'
#
loop_
_entity.id
_entity.type
_entity.pdbx_description
1 polymer ?
#
loop_
_entity_poly.entity_id
_entity_poly.type
_entity_poly.pdbx_seq_one_letter_code
_entity_poly.pdbx_strand_id
1 'polypeptide(L)'
;MNRDLTALAARQFDVLIIGGGAFGAAAAWDATLRGLQVAVIDQSDFAAGASAECFKMVHGGIRYLQHADIRRLRASCAERTAMLRVAPHLVNPLPIVIPTYGHGRQGKAFLAAGMFAYDLLTRGKNSGISDPKRRIAGTRLLSRNQTLDLFPELEQRSLSGGAVFEDGQMYNTARLVLAFVKSAANRGAIAANYTEALRFLWDGKRVCGVRARDRVDGNDFDIRAKLVLNAAGPWADYLLQDPAHFAGHRRGHFSRDACFLVNRRPRSAYALAVPGWSKDRDAVVSRAARHLFAVPWRNCMLIGVWHRLFAERPDTAQVEEAEMASWIAEMNASYPALRLTRDDVIYANCGLVPFGDGRNAAGELSFGKESRYIDHRERGIDGLVTLIGIRYTTARGDSAKALDLLLQQMQRPPDRAPTERVPLAGGDIADFSRLAATARREVAAEVSSATLDGWLRNHGTDYRVLAQLAQTPAQAQRLGDTDTVMAELTHAVQQEMAVHLQDVILRRTDMGSGAHPGQAAIEQAALGMQSLLGWSDERRHIEITDTEGALRHHRASVPGSAASTPRSAPTQ
;
A
#
# COMPACT_ATOMS: atom_id res chain seq x y z
N MET A 1 -20.33 -0.21 -3.06
CA MET A 1 -20.21 -0.35 -1.58
C MET A 1 -20.87 0.85 -0.94
N ASN A 2 -21.69 0.64 0.07
CA ASN A 2 -22.36 1.71 0.80
C ASN A 2 -21.98 1.63 2.28
N ARG A 3 -21.84 2.78 2.91
CA ARG A 3 -21.55 2.93 4.34
C ARG A 3 -22.84 2.71 5.14
N ASP A 4 -23.08 1.47 5.57
CA ASP A 4 -24.32 1.07 6.25
C ASP A 4 -24.09 0.88 7.76
N LEU A 5 -24.12 1.99 8.50
CA LEU A 5 -23.93 1.99 9.96
C LEU A 5 -25.11 1.36 10.70
N THR A 6 -26.31 1.45 10.13
CA THR A 6 -27.51 0.82 10.69
C THR A 6 -27.35 -0.70 10.69
N ALA A 7 -26.90 -1.28 9.59
CA ALA A 7 -26.61 -2.71 9.52
C ALA A 7 -25.44 -3.13 10.42
N LEU A 8 -24.41 -2.29 10.57
CA LEU A 8 -23.30 -2.54 11.51
C LEU A 8 -23.79 -2.61 12.96
N ALA A 9 -24.68 -1.72 13.36
CA ALA A 9 -25.23 -1.68 14.72
C ALA A 9 -26.25 -2.81 15.00
N ALA A 10 -27.05 -3.18 13.99
CA ALA A 10 -28.17 -4.11 14.16
C ALA A 10 -27.77 -5.60 14.06
N ARG A 11 -26.67 -5.92 13.37
CA ARG A 11 -26.28 -7.31 13.10
C ARG A 11 -25.20 -7.81 14.07
N GLN A 12 -25.20 -9.13 14.29
CA GLN A 12 -24.07 -9.82 14.92
C GLN A 12 -23.22 -10.47 13.82
N PHE A 13 -21.93 -10.17 13.83
CA PHE A 13 -20.95 -10.70 12.85
C PHE A 13 -20.21 -11.92 13.39
N ASP A 14 -19.73 -12.78 12.50
CA ASP A 14 -18.79 -13.82 12.89
C ASP A 14 -17.43 -13.21 13.22
N VAL A 15 -16.97 -12.26 12.38
CA VAL A 15 -15.70 -11.56 12.57
C VAL A 15 -15.87 -10.06 12.32
N LEU A 16 -15.43 -9.26 13.29
CA LEU A 16 -15.20 -7.83 13.13
C LEU A 16 -13.72 -7.57 12.92
N ILE A 17 -13.37 -6.85 11.86
CA ILE A 17 -11.99 -6.47 11.52
C ILE A 17 -11.84 -4.97 11.74
N ILE A 18 -10.89 -4.60 12.59
CA ILE A 18 -10.54 -3.21 12.89
C ILE A 18 -9.31 -2.84 12.08
N GLY A 19 -9.44 -1.85 11.19
CA GLY A 19 -8.42 -1.38 10.28
C GLY A 19 -8.64 -1.86 8.84
N GLY A 20 -8.88 -0.93 7.93
CA GLY A 20 -9.08 -1.14 6.48
C GLY A 20 -7.82 -0.89 5.65
N GLY A 21 -6.64 -1.12 6.23
CA GLY A 21 -5.37 -1.18 5.52
C GLY A 21 -5.16 -2.50 4.80
N ALA A 22 -3.97 -2.72 4.22
CA ALA A 22 -3.66 -3.91 3.40
C ALA A 22 -3.94 -5.24 4.14
N PHE A 23 -3.67 -5.32 5.44
CA PHE A 23 -3.89 -6.53 6.23
C PHE A 23 -5.37 -6.76 6.55
N GLY A 24 -6.07 -5.75 7.05
CA GLY A 24 -7.48 -5.89 7.38
C GLY A 24 -8.35 -6.09 6.14
N ALA A 25 -8.08 -5.41 5.05
CA ALA A 25 -8.78 -5.59 3.78
C ALA A 25 -8.57 -7.02 3.22
N ALA A 26 -7.34 -7.54 3.27
CA ALA A 26 -7.06 -8.91 2.86
C ALA A 26 -7.71 -9.94 3.80
N ALA A 27 -7.77 -9.66 5.12
CA ALA A 27 -8.47 -10.50 6.08
C ALA A 27 -9.99 -10.52 5.80
N ALA A 28 -10.59 -9.38 5.46
CA ALA A 28 -12.00 -9.31 5.10
C ALA A 28 -12.31 -10.17 3.88
N TRP A 29 -11.48 -10.09 2.85
CA TRP A 29 -11.62 -10.91 1.67
C TRP A 29 -11.48 -12.40 1.98
N ASP A 30 -10.47 -12.78 2.75
CA ASP A 30 -10.27 -14.17 3.17
C ASP A 30 -11.45 -14.70 3.98
N ALA A 31 -11.92 -13.93 4.96
CA ALA A 31 -13.04 -14.29 5.83
C ALA A 31 -14.35 -14.50 5.04
N THR A 32 -14.64 -13.62 4.06
CA THR A 32 -15.84 -13.77 3.22
C THR A 32 -15.76 -14.99 2.30
N LEU A 33 -14.59 -15.32 1.80
CA LEU A 33 -14.38 -16.55 1.01
C LEU A 33 -14.56 -17.83 1.84
N ARG A 34 -14.33 -17.74 3.16
CA ARG A 34 -14.65 -18.84 4.12
C ARG A 34 -16.13 -18.86 4.54
N GLY A 35 -16.97 -18.01 3.97
CA GLY A 35 -18.40 -17.94 4.24
C GLY A 35 -18.77 -17.31 5.59
N LEU A 36 -17.89 -16.48 6.16
CA LEU A 36 -18.16 -15.77 7.41
C LEU A 36 -18.95 -14.48 7.16
N GLN A 37 -19.78 -14.08 8.15
CA GLN A 37 -20.39 -12.76 8.21
C GLN A 37 -19.36 -11.77 8.74
N VAL A 38 -18.94 -10.81 7.92
CA VAL A 38 -17.79 -9.94 8.19
C VAL A 38 -18.20 -8.49 8.27
N ALA A 39 -17.70 -7.79 9.31
CA ALA A 39 -17.67 -6.33 9.38
C ALA A 39 -16.21 -5.85 9.28
N VAL A 40 -16.00 -4.74 8.55
CA VAL A 40 -14.69 -4.04 8.46
C VAL A 40 -14.89 -2.58 8.76
N ILE A 41 -14.14 -2.05 9.72
CA ILE A 41 -14.18 -0.62 10.05
C ILE A 41 -12.78 -0.02 10.01
N ASP A 42 -12.70 1.25 9.66
CA ASP A 42 -11.47 2.05 9.73
C ASP A 42 -11.78 3.44 10.29
N GLN A 43 -10.93 3.94 11.19
CA GLN A 43 -11.08 5.28 11.77
C GLN A 43 -10.94 6.42 10.75
N SER A 44 -10.29 6.12 9.62
CA SER A 44 -10.09 7.04 8.49
C SER A 44 -10.67 6.42 7.23
N ASP A 45 -10.30 6.93 6.07
CA ASP A 45 -10.62 6.22 4.83
C ASP A 45 -9.76 4.94 4.68
N PHE A 46 -10.25 3.98 3.90
CA PHE A 46 -9.48 2.77 3.59
C PHE A 46 -8.13 3.12 2.94
N ALA A 47 -7.07 2.46 3.40
CA ALA A 47 -5.70 2.71 2.99
C ALA A 47 -5.13 4.10 3.35
N ALA A 48 -5.77 4.90 4.20
CA ALA A 48 -5.28 6.24 4.55
C ALA A 48 -3.97 6.25 5.37
N GLY A 49 -3.54 5.11 5.93
CA GLY A 49 -2.31 4.98 6.70
C GLY A 49 -1.14 4.42 5.89
N ALA A 50 -0.27 3.67 6.54
CA ALA A 50 0.96 3.08 5.98
C ALA A 50 0.77 2.29 4.68
N SER A 51 -0.46 1.85 4.37
CA SER A 51 -0.76 1.09 3.15
C SER A 51 -0.71 1.94 1.88
N ALA A 52 -0.97 3.24 1.93
CA ALA A 52 -0.73 4.16 0.81
C ALA A 52 0.72 4.67 0.80
N GLU A 53 1.33 4.79 1.98
CA GLU A 53 2.63 5.40 2.24
C GLU A 53 3.79 4.40 2.12
N CYS A 54 3.89 3.70 1.01
CA CYS A 54 4.91 2.66 0.81
C CYS A 54 5.66 2.82 -0.51
N PHE A 55 6.72 2.05 -0.71
CA PHE A 55 7.56 2.09 -1.92
C PHE A 55 6.90 1.48 -3.17
N LYS A 56 5.61 1.23 -3.16
CA LYS A 56 4.77 0.78 -4.28
C LYS A 56 5.27 -0.50 -4.97
N MET A 57 5.96 -1.37 -4.22
CA MET A 57 6.49 -2.63 -4.73
C MET A 57 5.93 -3.85 -3.97
N VAL A 58 5.62 -4.89 -4.73
CA VAL A 58 5.35 -6.25 -4.23
C VAL A 58 6.57 -7.10 -4.57
N HIS A 59 7.53 -7.17 -3.63
CA HIS A 59 8.85 -7.71 -3.92
C HIS A 59 8.97 -9.20 -3.59
N GLY A 60 9.68 -9.97 -4.42
CA GLY A 60 10.04 -11.37 -4.17
C GLY A 60 11.15 -11.54 -3.13
N GLY A 61 11.80 -10.45 -2.73
CA GLY A 61 12.76 -10.47 -1.62
C GLY A 61 14.12 -11.06 -1.99
N ILE A 62 14.69 -10.74 -3.14
CA ILE A 62 16.04 -11.18 -3.55
C ILE A 62 17.11 -10.91 -2.48
N ARG A 63 16.94 -9.84 -1.68
CA ARG A 63 17.83 -9.53 -0.55
C ARG A 63 17.85 -10.61 0.52
N TYR A 64 16.81 -11.44 0.65
CA TYR A 64 16.79 -12.53 1.62
C TYR A 64 17.82 -13.62 1.32
N LEU A 65 18.32 -13.73 0.09
CA LEU A 65 19.48 -14.56 -0.23
C LEU A 65 20.74 -14.10 0.51
N GLN A 66 20.93 -12.79 0.69
CA GLN A 66 22.06 -12.23 1.45
C GLN A 66 21.98 -12.58 2.95
N HIS A 67 20.77 -12.86 3.43
CA HIS A 67 20.50 -13.28 4.81
C HIS A 67 20.34 -14.81 4.95
N ALA A 68 20.53 -15.58 3.85
CA ALA A 68 20.29 -17.02 3.77
C ALA A 68 18.87 -17.45 4.22
N ASP A 69 17.88 -16.53 4.14
CA ASP A 69 16.50 -16.76 4.55
C ASP A 69 15.64 -17.24 3.39
N ILE A 70 15.82 -18.51 3.04
CA ILE A 70 15.13 -19.17 1.91
C ILE A 70 13.62 -19.26 2.16
N ARG A 71 13.20 -19.46 3.41
CA ARG A 71 11.77 -19.56 3.77
C ARG A 71 11.06 -18.26 3.45
N ARG A 72 11.62 -17.13 3.88
CA ARG A 72 11.07 -15.80 3.62
C ARG A 72 11.11 -15.41 2.15
N LEU A 73 12.18 -15.79 1.44
CA LEU A 73 12.29 -15.62 0.00
C LEU A 73 11.11 -16.31 -0.73
N ARG A 74 10.89 -17.60 -0.47
CA ARG A 74 9.83 -18.39 -1.10
C ARG A 74 8.44 -17.84 -0.78
N ALA A 75 8.21 -17.47 0.48
CA ALA A 75 6.93 -16.87 0.91
C ALA A 75 6.67 -15.56 0.17
N SER A 76 7.65 -14.65 0.10
CA SER A 76 7.50 -13.38 -0.61
C SER A 76 7.27 -13.57 -2.12
N CYS A 77 7.98 -14.51 -2.75
CA CYS A 77 7.76 -14.83 -4.17
C CYS A 77 6.37 -15.41 -4.43
N ALA A 78 5.86 -16.27 -3.55
CA ALA A 78 4.51 -16.82 -3.65
C ALA A 78 3.45 -15.73 -3.55
N GLU A 79 3.60 -14.80 -2.60
CA GLU A 79 2.68 -13.68 -2.41
C GLU A 79 2.73 -12.69 -3.58
N ARG A 80 3.92 -12.38 -4.10
CA ARG A 80 4.07 -11.58 -5.33
C ARG A 80 3.34 -12.22 -6.51
N THR A 81 3.53 -13.53 -6.70
CA THR A 81 2.84 -14.29 -7.76
C THR A 81 1.32 -14.25 -7.59
N ALA A 82 0.83 -14.38 -6.35
CA ALA A 82 -0.58 -14.25 -6.05
C ALA A 82 -1.11 -12.87 -6.46
N MET A 83 -0.44 -11.78 -6.06
CA MET A 83 -0.87 -10.41 -6.40
C MET A 83 -0.88 -10.15 -7.91
N LEU A 84 0.13 -10.60 -8.64
CA LEU A 84 0.17 -10.52 -10.11
C LEU A 84 -0.98 -11.27 -10.78
N ARG A 85 -1.47 -12.33 -10.14
CA ARG A 85 -2.58 -13.16 -10.64
C ARG A 85 -3.93 -12.57 -10.34
N VAL A 86 -4.16 -12.16 -9.07
CA VAL A 86 -5.49 -11.73 -8.61
C VAL A 86 -5.81 -10.27 -8.92
N ALA A 87 -4.79 -9.44 -9.17
CA ALA A 87 -4.92 -8.03 -9.48
C ALA A 87 -4.00 -7.59 -10.64
N PRO A 88 -4.09 -8.21 -11.84
CA PRO A 88 -3.18 -7.94 -12.96
C PRO A 88 -3.28 -6.53 -13.52
N HIS A 89 -4.34 -5.79 -13.22
CA HIS A 89 -4.48 -4.36 -13.56
C HIS A 89 -3.69 -3.45 -12.61
N LEU A 90 -3.56 -3.82 -11.34
CA LEU A 90 -2.92 -3.01 -10.30
C LEU A 90 -1.46 -3.41 -10.04
N VAL A 91 -1.07 -4.65 -10.37
CA VAL A 91 0.30 -5.14 -10.13
C VAL A 91 0.92 -5.61 -11.44
N ASN A 92 2.12 -5.09 -11.73
CA ASN A 92 2.85 -5.36 -12.97
C ASN A 92 4.26 -5.86 -12.68
N PRO A 93 4.88 -6.68 -13.55
CA PRO A 93 6.31 -6.94 -13.51
C PRO A 93 7.11 -5.65 -13.67
N LEU A 94 8.18 -5.53 -12.89
CA LEU A 94 9.13 -4.43 -12.95
C LEU A 94 10.54 -5.00 -13.09
N PRO A 95 11.22 -4.82 -14.22
CA PRO A 95 12.61 -5.20 -14.37
C PRO A 95 13.52 -4.23 -13.59
N ILE A 96 14.50 -4.77 -12.88
CA ILE A 96 15.44 -4.03 -12.04
C ILE A 96 16.86 -4.39 -12.46
N VAL A 97 17.66 -3.38 -12.75
CA VAL A 97 19.09 -3.51 -13.08
C VAL A 97 19.93 -3.23 -11.86
N ILE A 98 20.84 -4.15 -11.56
CA ILE A 98 21.95 -3.94 -10.62
C ILE A 98 23.23 -3.84 -11.47
N PRO A 99 23.86 -2.67 -11.57
CA PRO A 99 25.14 -2.54 -12.28
C PRO A 99 26.23 -3.30 -11.55
N THR A 100 27.16 -3.89 -12.31
CA THR A 100 28.28 -4.66 -11.76
C THR A 100 29.59 -3.96 -12.05
N TYR A 101 30.46 -3.89 -11.03
CA TYR A 101 31.74 -3.20 -11.11
C TYR A 101 32.89 -4.13 -10.74
N GLY A 102 33.99 -4.07 -11.51
CA GLY A 102 35.21 -4.84 -11.25
C GLY A 102 34.99 -6.36 -11.18
N HIS A 103 35.76 -7.00 -10.29
CA HIS A 103 35.75 -8.43 -10.04
C HIS A 103 35.47 -8.71 -8.55
N GLY A 104 35.28 -9.99 -8.15
CA GLY A 104 34.98 -10.38 -6.78
C GLY A 104 33.50 -10.31 -6.44
N ARG A 105 33.15 -9.97 -5.18
CA ARG A 105 31.77 -10.03 -4.66
C ARG A 105 30.78 -9.04 -5.31
N GLN A 106 31.27 -7.98 -5.92
CA GLN A 106 30.47 -7.03 -6.71
C GLN A 106 30.56 -7.30 -8.21
N GLY A 107 31.34 -8.30 -8.58
CA GLY A 107 31.58 -8.67 -9.97
C GLY A 107 30.44 -9.52 -10.55
N LYS A 108 30.41 -9.56 -11.87
CA LYS A 108 29.38 -10.21 -12.68
C LYS A 108 29.22 -11.70 -12.35
N ALA A 109 30.32 -12.44 -12.10
CA ALA A 109 30.28 -13.88 -11.85
C ALA A 109 29.62 -14.22 -10.50
N PHE A 110 29.92 -13.48 -9.44
CA PHE A 110 29.31 -13.69 -8.12
C PHE A 110 27.80 -13.38 -8.16
N LEU A 111 27.43 -12.29 -8.80
CA LEU A 111 26.02 -11.91 -8.94
C LEU A 111 25.26 -12.91 -9.82
N ALA A 112 25.90 -13.44 -10.88
CA ALA A 112 25.34 -14.49 -11.73
C ALA A 112 24.99 -15.77 -10.94
N ALA A 113 25.88 -16.22 -10.08
CA ALA A 113 25.65 -17.39 -9.22
C ALA A 113 24.47 -17.16 -8.27
N GLY A 114 24.38 -15.98 -7.64
CA GLY A 114 23.27 -15.59 -6.79
C GLY A 114 21.93 -15.54 -7.55
N MET A 115 21.92 -14.99 -8.76
CA MET A 115 20.76 -14.91 -9.64
C MET A 115 20.29 -16.29 -10.10
N PHE A 116 21.20 -17.17 -10.46
CA PHE A 116 20.88 -18.56 -10.80
C PHE A 116 20.23 -19.30 -9.61
N ALA A 117 20.83 -19.15 -8.42
CA ALA A 117 20.26 -19.71 -7.18
C ALA A 117 18.85 -19.16 -6.91
N TYR A 118 18.64 -17.84 -7.11
CA TYR A 118 17.33 -17.20 -6.98
C TYR A 118 16.31 -17.84 -7.92
N ASP A 119 16.60 -17.99 -9.22
CA ASP A 119 15.69 -18.58 -10.19
C ASP A 119 15.36 -20.04 -9.85
N LEU A 120 16.36 -20.81 -9.37
CA LEU A 120 16.16 -22.19 -8.93
C LEU A 120 15.23 -22.28 -7.72
N LEU A 121 15.43 -21.41 -6.73
CA LEU A 121 14.65 -21.38 -5.48
C LEU A 121 13.22 -20.84 -5.69
N THR A 122 13.00 -20.09 -6.75
CA THR A 122 11.71 -19.45 -7.09
C THR A 122 10.99 -20.11 -8.27
N ARG A 123 11.29 -21.39 -8.55
CA ARG A 123 10.56 -22.18 -9.54
C ARG A 123 9.07 -22.12 -9.23
N GLY A 124 8.24 -21.89 -10.27
CA GLY A 124 6.78 -21.71 -10.11
C GLY A 124 6.34 -20.26 -9.88
N LYS A 125 7.26 -19.28 -9.93
CA LYS A 125 6.98 -17.83 -9.77
C LYS A 125 5.93 -17.25 -10.73
N ASN A 126 5.53 -18.00 -11.77
CA ASN A 126 4.51 -17.64 -12.76
C ASN A 126 3.30 -18.59 -12.76
N SER A 127 3.19 -19.46 -11.77
CA SER A 127 2.10 -20.43 -11.71
C SER A 127 0.73 -19.75 -11.72
N GLY A 128 -0.13 -20.13 -12.67
CA GLY A 128 -1.50 -19.60 -12.81
C GLY A 128 -1.59 -18.17 -13.34
N ILE A 129 -0.49 -17.56 -13.81
CA ILE A 129 -0.54 -16.30 -14.53
C ILE A 129 -0.72 -16.60 -16.03
N SER A 130 -1.92 -16.30 -16.55
CA SER A 130 -2.30 -16.55 -17.95
C SER A 130 -1.62 -15.60 -18.92
N ASP A 131 -1.63 -14.29 -18.63
CA ASP A 131 -1.03 -13.26 -19.48
C ASP A 131 0.51 -13.33 -19.47
N PRO A 132 1.16 -13.65 -20.61
CA PRO A 132 2.63 -13.71 -20.69
C PRO A 132 3.33 -12.41 -20.31
N LYS A 133 2.68 -11.25 -20.57
CA LYS A 133 3.22 -9.92 -20.25
C LYS A 133 3.17 -9.59 -18.76
N ARG A 134 2.47 -10.39 -17.97
CA ARG A 134 2.38 -10.27 -16.51
C ARG A 134 3.27 -11.28 -15.78
N ARG A 135 3.98 -12.12 -16.51
CA ARG A 135 4.92 -13.09 -15.94
C ARG A 135 6.25 -12.44 -15.59
N ILE A 136 6.79 -12.86 -14.46
CA ILE A 136 8.15 -12.49 -14.03
C ILE A 136 9.15 -13.23 -14.91
N ALA A 137 9.99 -12.51 -15.62
CA ALA A 137 11.04 -13.09 -16.42
C ALA A 137 12.14 -13.77 -15.57
N GLY A 138 12.93 -14.64 -16.20
CA GLY A 138 14.14 -15.18 -15.61
C GLY A 138 15.20 -14.08 -15.43
N THR A 139 16.09 -14.29 -14.48
CA THR A 139 17.24 -13.41 -14.30
C THR A 139 18.16 -13.46 -15.50
N ARG A 140 18.80 -12.34 -15.85
CA ARG A 140 19.72 -12.26 -16.98
C ARG A 140 20.89 -11.32 -16.69
N LEU A 141 22.00 -11.57 -17.35
CA LEU A 141 23.18 -10.72 -17.30
C LEU A 141 23.23 -9.81 -18.52
N LEU A 142 23.57 -8.55 -18.30
CA LEU A 142 23.82 -7.57 -19.34
C LEU A 142 25.34 -7.41 -19.56
N SER A 143 25.71 -7.19 -20.80
CA SER A 143 27.06 -6.68 -21.12
C SER A 143 27.19 -5.22 -20.65
N ARG A 144 28.43 -4.71 -20.66
CA ARG A 144 28.69 -3.29 -20.36
C ARG A 144 27.89 -2.37 -21.31
N ASN A 145 27.89 -2.66 -22.60
CA ASN A 145 27.18 -1.85 -23.60
C ASN A 145 25.67 -1.89 -23.36
N GLN A 146 25.07 -3.07 -23.20
CA GLN A 146 23.64 -3.20 -22.89
C GLN A 146 23.23 -2.47 -21.60
N THR A 147 24.12 -2.42 -20.59
CA THR A 147 23.86 -1.68 -19.36
C THR A 147 23.89 -0.18 -19.61
N LEU A 148 24.85 0.30 -20.42
CA LEU A 148 24.95 1.72 -20.80
C LEU A 148 23.85 2.15 -21.78
N ASP A 149 23.34 1.25 -22.62
CA ASP A 149 22.17 1.55 -23.48
C ASP A 149 20.92 1.87 -22.63
N LEU A 150 20.74 1.16 -21.51
CA LEU A 150 19.64 1.40 -20.57
C LEU A 150 19.90 2.61 -19.68
N PHE A 151 21.14 2.78 -19.22
CA PHE A 151 21.58 3.81 -18.27
C PHE A 151 22.92 4.40 -18.69
N PRO A 152 22.95 5.27 -19.71
CA PRO A 152 24.19 5.80 -20.29
C PRO A 152 25.02 6.65 -19.33
N GLU A 153 24.39 7.12 -18.28
CA GLU A 153 24.95 8.05 -17.29
C GLU A 153 25.58 7.33 -16.08
N LEU A 154 25.62 5.98 -16.08
CA LEU A 154 26.31 5.23 -15.03
C LEU A 154 27.81 5.52 -15.04
N GLU A 155 28.42 5.49 -13.84
CA GLU A 155 29.87 5.55 -13.71
C GLU A 155 30.51 4.42 -14.55
N GLN A 156 31.32 4.82 -15.52
CA GLN A 156 31.87 3.88 -16.50
C GLN A 156 33.16 3.20 -16.01
N ARG A 157 33.83 3.78 -15.03
CA ARG A 157 35.06 3.23 -14.48
C ARG A 157 34.79 1.88 -13.83
N SER A 158 35.47 0.86 -14.29
CA SER A 158 35.31 -0.53 -13.82
C SER A 158 33.91 -1.14 -14.03
N LEU A 159 32.99 -0.51 -14.76
CA LEU A 159 31.71 -1.10 -15.10
C LEU A 159 31.92 -2.34 -15.96
N SER A 160 31.51 -3.50 -15.47
CA SER A 160 31.63 -4.80 -16.14
C SER A 160 30.33 -5.26 -16.82
N GLY A 161 29.21 -4.64 -16.48
CA GLY A 161 27.88 -4.94 -17.01
C GLY A 161 26.79 -4.74 -15.97
N GLY A 162 25.75 -5.55 -16.03
CA GLY A 162 24.65 -5.53 -15.07
C GLY A 162 23.97 -6.88 -14.93
N ALA A 163 23.19 -7.03 -13.87
CA ALA A 163 22.28 -8.14 -13.70
C ALA A 163 20.85 -7.62 -13.63
N VAL A 164 19.92 -8.32 -14.28
CA VAL A 164 18.51 -7.99 -14.29
C VAL A 164 17.73 -9.07 -13.57
N PHE A 165 16.86 -8.68 -12.67
CA PHE A 165 15.79 -9.50 -12.12
C PHE A 165 14.48 -8.72 -12.16
N GLU A 166 13.37 -9.39 -11.94
CA GLU A 166 12.07 -8.74 -11.93
C GLU A 166 11.36 -8.93 -10.60
N ASP A 167 10.68 -7.87 -10.18
CA ASP A 167 9.74 -7.85 -9.06
C ASP A 167 8.38 -7.33 -9.49
N GLY A 168 7.41 -7.24 -8.55
CA GLY A 168 6.11 -6.64 -8.82
C GLY A 168 6.09 -5.16 -8.45
N GLN A 169 5.44 -4.34 -9.28
CA GLN A 169 5.15 -2.94 -8.99
C GLN A 169 3.65 -2.71 -8.89
N MET A 170 3.23 -1.98 -7.86
CA MET A 170 1.86 -1.52 -7.70
C MET A 170 1.66 -0.21 -8.44
N TYR A 171 0.64 -0.17 -9.29
CA TYR A 171 0.25 1.06 -10.00
C TYR A 171 -0.34 2.08 -9.03
N ASN A 172 -1.24 1.64 -8.14
CA ASN A 172 -1.85 2.45 -7.11
C ASN A 172 -2.14 1.58 -5.87
N THR A 173 -1.44 1.88 -4.77
CA THR A 173 -1.49 1.07 -3.54
C THR A 173 -2.83 1.18 -2.82
N ALA A 174 -3.43 2.37 -2.79
CA ALA A 174 -4.74 2.59 -2.19
C ALA A 174 -5.83 1.84 -2.96
N ARG A 175 -5.77 1.87 -4.31
CA ARG A 175 -6.68 1.11 -5.17
C ARG A 175 -6.58 -0.41 -4.96
N LEU A 176 -5.37 -0.93 -4.69
CA LEU A 176 -5.20 -2.35 -4.40
C LEU A 176 -5.86 -2.75 -3.08
N VAL A 177 -5.73 -1.93 -2.03
CA VAL A 177 -6.45 -2.15 -0.76
C VAL A 177 -7.95 -2.07 -0.99
N LEU A 178 -8.42 -1.05 -1.71
CA LEU A 178 -9.83 -0.87 -2.00
C LEU A 178 -10.40 -2.04 -2.82
N ALA A 179 -9.61 -2.63 -3.73
CA ALA A 179 -10.03 -3.82 -4.48
C ALA A 179 -10.29 -5.02 -3.55
N PHE A 180 -9.49 -5.21 -2.49
CA PHE A 180 -9.77 -6.21 -1.46
C PHE A 180 -11.08 -5.91 -0.70
N VAL A 181 -11.26 -4.67 -0.23
CA VAL A 181 -12.47 -4.25 0.49
C VAL A 181 -13.71 -4.42 -0.39
N LYS A 182 -13.63 -3.97 -1.65
CA LYS A 182 -14.72 -4.09 -2.64
C LYS A 182 -15.06 -5.56 -2.93
N SER A 183 -14.02 -6.41 -3.04
CA SER A 183 -14.22 -7.85 -3.23
C SER A 183 -14.95 -8.50 -2.05
N ALA A 184 -14.59 -8.12 -0.81
CA ALA A 184 -15.26 -8.58 0.39
C ALA A 184 -16.71 -8.07 0.47
N ALA A 185 -16.94 -6.78 0.18
CA ALA A 185 -18.27 -6.18 0.16
C ALA A 185 -19.19 -6.81 -0.89
N ASN A 186 -18.67 -7.12 -2.09
CA ASN A 186 -19.42 -7.83 -3.15
C ASN A 186 -19.84 -9.25 -2.73
N ARG A 187 -19.25 -9.79 -1.66
CA ARG A 187 -19.61 -11.08 -1.04
C ARG A 187 -20.34 -10.95 0.28
N GLY A 188 -20.83 -9.75 0.60
CA GLY A 188 -21.70 -9.50 1.74
C GLY A 188 -21.02 -8.99 3.01
N ALA A 189 -19.72 -8.68 2.97
CA ALA A 189 -19.09 -7.94 4.06
C ALA A 189 -19.68 -6.54 4.17
N ILE A 190 -19.92 -6.07 5.40
CA ILE A 190 -20.28 -4.68 5.65
C ILE A 190 -18.99 -3.93 6.00
N ALA A 191 -18.63 -2.98 5.14
CA ALA A 191 -17.47 -2.13 5.33
C ALA A 191 -17.88 -0.69 5.63
N ALA A 192 -17.19 -0.02 6.56
CA ALA A 192 -17.38 1.39 6.82
C ALA A 192 -16.04 2.08 7.14
N ASN A 193 -15.69 3.05 6.32
CA ASN A 193 -14.63 4.01 6.62
C ASN A 193 -15.15 5.06 7.62
N TYR A 194 -14.24 5.87 8.19
CA TYR A 194 -14.54 6.89 9.20
C TYR A 194 -15.35 6.33 10.39
N THR A 195 -15.09 5.07 10.74
CA THR A 195 -15.71 4.38 11.88
C THR A 195 -14.60 3.92 12.81
N GLU A 196 -14.43 4.63 13.92
CA GLU A 196 -13.36 4.43 14.89
C GLU A 196 -13.77 3.43 15.95
N ALA A 197 -12.95 2.40 16.19
CA ALA A 197 -13.11 1.54 17.36
C ALA A 197 -12.54 2.26 18.60
N LEU A 198 -13.40 2.59 19.57
CA LEU A 198 -13.02 3.31 20.79
C LEU A 198 -12.53 2.38 21.89
N ARG A 199 -13.20 1.26 22.09
CA ARG A 199 -12.90 0.23 23.10
C ARG A 199 -13.57 -1.08 22.76
N PHE A 200 -13.06 -2.17 23.33
CA PHE A 200 -13.70 -3.48 23.22
C PHE A 200 -14.97 -3.58 24.07
N LEU A 201 -15.92 -4.37 23.60
CA LEU A 201 -17.07 -4.83 24.37
C LEU A 201 -16.75 -6.19 24.99
N TRP A 202 -17.14 -6.39 26.24
CA TRP A 202 -16.76 -7.55 27.02
C TRP A 202 -17.98 -8.37 27.46
N ASP A 203 -17.82 -9.68 27.45
CA ASP A 203 -18.68 -10.66 28.10
C ASP A 203 -17.78 -11.54 28.98
N GLY A 204 -17.68 -11.21 30.25
CA GLY A 204 -16.69 -11.78 31.17
C GLY A 204 -15.26 -11.50 30.68
N LYS A 205 -14.54 -12.57 30.32
CA LYS A 205 -13.16 -12.49 29.75
C LYS A 205 -13.14 -12.52 28.21
N ARG A 206 -14.29 -12.49 27.57
CA ARG A 206 -14.40 -12.57 26.11
C ARG A 206 -14.67 -11.20 25.51
N VAL A 207 -13.92 -10.87 24.46
CA VAL A 207 -14.25 -9.75 23.58
C VAL A 207 -15.39 -10.17 22.65
N CYS A 208 -16.50 -9.40 22.67
CA CYS A 208 -17.72 -9.68 21.90
C CYS A 208 -18.09 -8.55 20.94
N GLY A 209 -17.16 -7.66 20.62
CA GLY A 209 -17.34 -6.54 19.69
C GLY A 209 -16.57 -5.30 20.11
N VAL A 210 -16.98 -4.15 19.58
CA VAL A 210 -16.41 -2.85 19.93
C VAL A 210 -17.49 -1.79 20.10
N ARG A 211 -17.25 -0.81 20.97
CA ARG A 211 -17.87 0.50 20.94
C ARG A 211 -17.19 1.29 19.84
N ALA A 212 -17.94 1.74 18.86
CA ALA A 212 -17.45 2.48 17.72
C ALA A 212 -18.02 3.91 17.71
N ARG A 213 -17.29 4.82 17.04
CA ARG A 213 -17.72 6.19 16.74
C ARG A 213 -17.74 6.42 15.24
N ASP A 214 -18.85 6.93 14.76
CA ASP A 214 -18.90 7.56 13.45
C ASP A 214 -18.15 8.90 13.48
N ARG A 215 -17.06 9.02 12.76
CA ARG A 215 -16.26 10.24 12.72
C ARG A 215 -16.82 11.31 11.77
N VAL A 216 -17.88 10.97 11.02
CA VAL A 216 -18.59 11.91 10.15
C VAL A 216 -19.64 12.68 10.95
N ASP A 217 -20.46 11.94 11.72
CA ASP A 217 -21.60 12.51 12.47
C ASP A 217 -21.35 12.61 13.97
N GLY A 218 -20.27 12.01 14.48
CA GLY A 218 -19.90 12.02 15.90
C GLY A 218 -20.66 11.03 16.76
N ASN A 219 -21.56 10.22 16.20
CA ASN A 219 -22.40 9.29 16.95
C ASN A 219 -21.66 8.03 17.37
N ASP A 220 -21.87 7.60 18.60
CA ASP A 220 -21.33 6.35 19.14
C ASP A 220 -22.35 5.22 19.05
N PHE A 221 -21.91 4.01 18.65
CA PHE A 221 -22.74 2.80 18.58
C PHE A 221 -21.93 1.54 18.85
N ASP A 222 -22.59 0.44 19.13
CA ASP A 222 -21.93 -0.85 19.37
C ASP A 222 -21.96 -1.71 18.10
N ILE A 223 -20.84 -2.38 17.81
CA ILE A 223 -20.75 -3.41 16.78
C ILE A 223 -20.45 -4.74 17.47
N ARG A 224 -21.36 -5.70 17.33
CA ARG A 224 -21.23 -7.00 17.98
C ARG A 224 -20.66 -8.04 17.03
N ALA A 225 -19.71 -8.82 17.52
CA ALA A 225 -19.09 -9.91 16.77
C ALA A 225 -18.69 -11.05 17.70
N LYS A 226 -18.68 -12.29 17.17
CA LYS A 226 -18.17 -13.45 17.89
C LYS A 226 -16.67 -13.39 18.11
N LEU A 227 -15.95 -12.82 17.14
CA LEU A 227 -14.50 -12.69 17.10
C LEU A 227 -14.11 -11.30 16.60
N VAL A 228 -13.00 -10.77 17.11
CA VAL A 228 -12.42 -9.49 16.69
C VAL A 228 -10.98 -9.68 16.22
N LEU A 229 -10.68 -9.22 15.01
CA LEU A 229 -9.34 -9.07 14.49
C LEU A 229 -8.91 -7.61 14.60
N ASN A 230 -7.97 -7.31 15.49
CA ASN A 230 -7.32 -6.01 15.53
C ASN A 230 -6.19 -5.98 14.51
N ALA A 231 -6.44 -5.38 13.33
CA ALA A 231 -5.50 -5.18 12.23
C ALA A 231 -5.24 -3.68 11.97
N ALA A 232 -5.35 -2.84 13.03
CA ALA A 232 -5.25 -1.39 12.96
C ALA A 232 -3.82 -0.87 12.70
N GLY A 233 -2.88 -1.74 12.28
CA GLY A 233 -1.53 -1.36 11.91
C GLY A 233 -0.79 -0.61 13.03
N PRO A 234 -0.24 0.59 12.77
CA PRO A 234 0.46 1.37 13.79
C PRO A 234 -0.40 1.79 14.99
N TRP A 235 -1.72 1.79 14.84
CA TRP A 235 -2.66 2.14 15.91
C TRP A 235 -3.14 0.93 16.72
N ALA A 236 -2.76 -0.30 16.36
CA ALA A 236 -3.26 -1.51 17.01
C ALA A 236 -3.04 -1.53 18.52
N ASP A 237 -1.90 -1.03 19.00
CA ASP A 237 -1.54 -0.98 20.41
C ASP A 237 -2.41 0.02 21.22
N TYR A 238 -3.06 0.99 20.57
CA TYR A 238 -3.89 1.98 21.27
C TYR A 238 -5.19 1.37 21.82
N LEU A 239 -5.73 0.35 21.15
CA LEU A 239 -6.87 -0.41 21.65
C LEU A 239 -6.51 -1.36 22.81
N LEU A 240 -5.22 -1.66 23.00
CA LEU A 240 -4.72 -2.57 24.02
C LEU A 240 -4.19 -1.85 25.27
N GLN A 241 -4.69 -0.63 25.56
CA GLN A 241 -4.21 0.19 26.68
C GLN A 241 -5.10 0.15 27.92
N ASP A 242 -6.23 -0.54 27.88
CA ASP A 242 -7.09 -0.69 29.06
C ASP A 242 -6.37 -1.51 30.15
N PRO A 243 -5.99 -0.90 31.28
CA PRO A 243 -5.22 -1.58 32.33
C PRO A 243 -5.98 -2.74 32.99
N ALA A 244 -7.30 -2.72 32.95
CA ALA A 244 -8.12 -3.77 33.52
C ALA A 244 -7.99 -5.10 32.78
N HIS A 245 -7.73 -5.04 31.47
CA HIS A 245 -7.67 -6.21 30.59
C HIS A 245 -6.28 -6.46 29.98
N PHE A 246 -5.51 -5.39 29.76
CA PHE A 246 -4.21 -5.47 29.09
C PHE A 246 -3.06 -4.98 29.97
N ALA A 247 -3.10 -5.32 31.27
CA ALA A 247 -2.05 -4.93 32.21
C ALA A 247 -0.65 -5.27 31.66
N GLY A 248 0.27 -4.32 31.75
CA GLY A 248 1.65 -4.48 31.29
C GLY A 248 1.84 -4.49 29.77
N HIS A 249 0.79 -4.25 28.95
CA HIS A 249 0.98 -4.06 27.52
C HIS A 249 1.80 -2.80 27.23
N ARG A 250 2.82 -2.93 26.38
CA ARG A 250 3.66 -1.80 25.97
C ARG A 250 3.52 -1.58 24.46
N ARG A 251 3.45 -0.32 24.05
CA ARG A 251 3.48 0.05 22.63
C ARG A 251 4.82 -0.32 22.03
N GLY A 252 4.77 -0.86 20.82
CA GLY A 252 5.97 -1.15 20.03
C GLY A 252 6.57 0.14 19.44
N HIS A 253 7.83 0.04 19.04
CA HIS A 253 8.50 1.07 18.25
C HIS A 253 8.26 0.82 16.76
N PHE A 254 8.41 1.86 15.96
CA PHE A 254 8.28 1.79 14.51
C PHE A 254 9.58 2.16 13.82
N SER A 255 9.79 1.61 12.64
CA SER A 255 10.62 2.20 11.61
C SER A 255 9.74 3.13 10.78
N ARG A 256 10.13 4.37 10.66
CA ARG A 256 9.57 5.27 9.67
C ARG A 256 10.32 5.06 8.37
N ASP A 257 9.66 4.39 7.44
CA ASP A 257 10.18 4.09 6.12
C ASP A 257 9.71 5.18 5.16
N ALA A 258 10.67 5.85 4.50
CA ALA A 258 10.37 6.96 3.64
C ALA A 258 10.98 6.80 2.25
N CYS A 259 10.27 7.33 1.27
CA CYS A 259 10.69 7.44 -0.12
C CYS A 259 10.05 8.68 -0.74
N PHE A 260 10.58 9.15 -1.86
CA PHE A 260 10.03 10.32 -2.52
C PHE A 260 9.91 10.13 -4.04
N LEU A 261 8.97 10.87 -4.63
CA LEU A 261 8.81 10.96 -6.08
C LEU A 261 9.47 12.24 -6.59
N VAL A 262 10.12 12.11 -7.74
CA VAL A 262 10.70 13.25 -8.45
C VAL A 262 10.03 13.44 -9.80
N ASN A 263 9.83 14.71 -10.18
CA ASN A 263 9.28 15.09 -11.48
C ASN A 263 10.33 14.91 -12.58
N ARG A 264 10.77 13.67 -12.74
CA ARG A 264 11.71 13.26 -13.77
C ARG A 264 11.11 12.11 -14.55
N ARG A 265 10.93 12.30 -15.86
CA ARG A 265 10.42 11.25 -16.73
C ARG A 265 11.46 10.12 -16.81
N PRO A 266 11.09 8.87 -16.51
CA PRO A 266 12.01 7.74 -16.64
C PRO A 266 12.46 7.58 -18.12
N ARG A 267 13.76 7.39 -18.34
CA ARG A 267 14.29 7.08 -19.67
C ARG A 267 14.07 5.64 -20.10
N SER A 268 13.90 4.77 -19.12
CA SER A 268 13.76 3.33 -19.31
C SER A 268 12.60 2.80 -18.46
N ALA A 269 11.98 1.73 -18.90
CA ALA A 269 11.02 0.97 -18.09
C ALA A 269 11.69 0.16 -16.96
N TYR A 270 13.02 0.14 -16.91
CA TYR A 270 13.80 -0.57 -15.90
C TYR A 270 14.06 0.31 -14.68
N ALA A 271 13.90 -0.26 -13.50
CA ALA A 271 14.42 0.33 -12.28
C ALA A 271 15.94 0.13 -12.20
N LEU A 272 16.60 1.06 -11.52
CA LEU A 272 18.04 1.00 -11.25
C LEU A 272 18.25 0.83 -9.74
N ALA A 273 19.06 -0.15 -9.34
CA ALA A 273 19.50 -0.34 -7.96
C ALA A 273 20.98 0.04 -7.85
N VAL A 274 21.30 1.08 -7.08
CA VAL A 274 22.67 1.56 -6.85
C VAL A 274 23.08 1.42 -5.39
N PRO A 275 24.35 1.17 -5.06
CA PRO A 275 24.79 1.12 -3.68
C PRO A 275 24.75 2.52 -3.05
N GLY A 276 24.07 2.66 -1.92
CA GLY A 276 24.14 3.84 -1.07
C GLY A 276 25.41 3.84 -0.20
N TRP A 277 25.61 4.85 0.63
CA TRP A 277 26.72 4.89 1.57
C TRP A 277 26.42 4.21 2.92
N SER A 278 25.15 4.02 3.25
CA SER A 278 24.75 3.30 4.47
C SER A 278 24.94 1.79 4.34
N LYS A 279 25.46 1.16 5.40
CA LYS A 279 25.71 -0.30 5.43
C LYS A 279 24.48 -1.06 5.89
N ASP A 280 24.22 -2.22 5.27
CA ASP A 280 23.27 -3.21 5.76
C ASP A 280 23.89 -4.00 6.90
N ARG A 281 23.54 -3.67 8.16
CA ARG A 281 24.14 -4.27 9.37
C ARG A 281 23.67 -5.69 9.65
N ASP A 282 22.54 -6.09 9.07
CA ASP A 282 21.91 -7.41 9.27
C ASP A 282 22.30 -8.44 8.19
N ALA A 283 23.08 -8.06 7.18
CA ALA A 283 23.47 -8.96 6.10
C ALA A 283 24.55 -9.95 6.55
N VAL A 284 24.26 -11.27 6.43
CA VAL A 284 25.17 -12.38 6.78
C VAL A 284 26.20 -12.64 5.68
N VAL A 285 25.78 -12.61 4.41
CA VAL A 285 26.62 -13.01 3.26
C VAL A 285 27.44 -11.83 2.73
N SER A 286 26.96 -10.61 2.85
CA SER A 286 27.65 -9.42 2.40
C SER A 286 27.30 -8.24 3.31
N ARG A 287 28.31 -7.60 3.91
CA ARG A 287 28.15 -6.29 4.56
C ARG A 287 28.27 -5.16 3.54
N ALA A 288 27.75 -5.38 2.35
CA ALA A 288 27.72 -4.37 1.30
C ALA A 288 26.84 -3.18 1.70
N ALA A 289 27.08 -2.04 1.05
CA ALA A 289 26.22 -0.88 1.17
C ALA A 289 24.75 -1.25 0.84
N ARG A 290 23.81 -0.59 1.51
CA ARG A 290 22.39 -0.69 1.19
C ARG A 290 22.15 -0.19 -0.24
N HIS A 291 21.31 -0.88 -1.00
CA HIS A 291 20.92 -0.39 -2.32
C HIS A 291 19.80 0.66 -2.19
N LEU A 292 20.01 1.77 -2.88
CA LEU A 292 18.97 2.73 -3.20
C LEU A 292 18.40 2.41 -4.57
N PHE A 293 17.15 2.71 -4.78
CA PHE A 293 16.44 2.42 -6.01
C PHE A 293 15.94 3.71 -6.67
N ALA A 294 16.11 3.80 -7.97
CA ALA A 294 15.41 4.73 -8.84
C ALA A 294 14.43 3.92 -9.70
N VAL A 295 13.15 4.06 -9.41
CA VAL A 295 12.11 3.21 -9.97
C VAL A 295 11.19 4.03 -10.86
N PRO A 296 11.01 3.67 -12.15
CA PRO A 296 9.99 4.29 -12.99
C PRO A 296 8.60 4.01 -12.40
N TRP A 297 7.83 5.06 -12.18
CA TRP A 297 6.46 4.94 -11.71
C TRP A 297 5.58 5.98 -12.37
N ARG A 298 4.67 5.55 -13.24
CA ARG A 298 3.87 6.43 -14.11
C ARG A 298 4.80 7.36 -14.91
N ASN A 299 4.59 8.68 -14.82
CA ASN A 299 5.43 9.69 -15.49
C ASN A 299 6.57 10.24 -14.62
N CYS A 300 6.80 9.65 -13.44
CA CYS A 300 7.74 10.09 -12.42
C CYS A 300 8.76 9.00 -12.10
N MET A 301 9.75 9.32 -11.28
CA MET A 301 10.62 8.32 -10.65
C MET A 301 10.41 8.30 -9.15
N LEU A 302 10.28 7.11 -8.59
CA LEU A 302 10.24 6.85 -7.16
C LEU A 302 11.65 6.51 -6.66
N ILE A 303 12.13 7.24 -5.67
CA ILE A 303 13.48 7.13 -5.11
C ILE A 303 13.39 6.65 -3.67
N GLY A 304 14.17 5.67 -3.25
CA GLY A 304 14.20 5.21 -1.86
C GLY A 304 14.94 3.88 -1.68
N VAL A 305 14.88 3.32 -0.50
CA VAL A 305 14.08 3.64 0.69
C VAL A 305 15.00 4.00 1.84
N TRP A 306 14.62 4.93 2.69
CA TRP A 306 15.32 5.28 3.93
C TRP A 306 14.49 4.86 5.15
N HIS A 307 15.18 4.58 6.26
CA HIS A 307 14.57 4.09 7.49
C HIS A 307 15.10 4.87 8.69
N ARG A 308 14.19 5.24 9.57
CA ARG A 308 14.54 5.90 10.83
C ARG A 308 13.67 5.35 11.98
N LEU A 309 14.27 5.20 13.16
CA LEU A 309 13.52 4.85 14.36
C LEU A 309 12.48 5.95 14.66
N PHE A 310 11.25 5.54 14.94
CA PHE A 310 10.13 6.42 15.28
C PHE A 310 9.41 5.89 16.51
N ALA A 311 9.31 6.71 17.54
CA ALA A 311 8.72 6.36 18.83
C ALA A 311 7.51 7.24 19.21
N GLU A 312 7.16 8.20 18.36
CA GLU A 312 6.07 9.14 18.58
C GLU A 312 4.71 8.54 18.19
N ARG A 313 3.67 9.36 18.23
CA ARG A 313 2.33 8.94 17.78
C ARG A 313 2.32 8.72 16.26
N PRO A 314 1.64 7.69 15.75
CA PRO A 314 1.64 7.38 14.32
C PRO A 314 1.15 8.53 13.43
N ASP A 315 0.24 9.34 13.91
CA ASP A 315 -0.34 10.50 13.22
C ASP A 315 0.63 11.68 13.07
N THR A 316 1.75 11.69 13.78
CA THR A 316 2.79 12.73 13.66
C THR A 316 3.91 12.35 12.68
N ALA A 317 3.84 11.17 12.06
CA ALA A 317 4.88 10.70 11.16
C ALA A 317 4.94 11.53 9.88
N GLN A 318 6.05 12.22 9.66
CA GLN A 318 6.30 13.02 8.46
C GLN A 318 7.79 13.02 8.11
N VAL A 319 8.12 13.40 6.88
CA VAL A 319 9.50 13.60 6.42
C VAL A 319 9.92 15.02 6.73
N GLU A 320 11.11 15.18 7.33
CA GLU A 320 11.70 16.49 7.63
C GLU A 320 12.53 17.00 6.44
N GLU A 321 12.61 18.31 6.27
CA GLU A 321 13.39 18.93 5.17
C GLU A 321 14.88 18.58 5.24
N ALA A 322 15.45 18.54 6.45
CA ALA A 322 16.85 18.17 6.65
C ALA A 322 17.13 16.71 6.23
N GLU A 323 16.18 15.81 6.45
CA GLU A 323 16.28 14.42 5.99
C GLU A 323 16.20 14.35 4.48
N MET A 324 15.25 15.08 3.87
CA MET A 324 15.11 15.14 2.42
C MET A 324 16.39 15.63 1.75
N ALA A 325 17.01 16.68 2.29
CA ALA A 325 18.29 17.20 1.79
C ALA A 325 19.41 16.15 1.86
N SER A 326 19.49 15.40 2.99
CA SER A 326 20.46 14.31 3.17
C SER A 326 20.23 13.17 2.18
N TRP A 327 18.99 12.79 1.94
CA TRP A 327 18.63 11.70 1.02
C TRP A 327 18.90 12.06 -0.45
N ILE A 328 18.63 13.31 -0.82
CA ILE A 328 18.99 13.84 -2.15
C ILE A 328 20.52 13.78 -2.33
N ALA A 329 21.29 14.19 -1.32
CA ALA A 329 22.75 14.13 -1.35
C ALA A 329 23.26 12.69 -1.49
N GLU A 330 22.70 11.72 -0.72
CA GLU A 330 23.05 10.30 -0.83
C GLU A 330 22.72 9.75 -2.21
N MET A 331 21.55 10.04 -2.76
CA MET A 331 21.16 9.56 -4.08
C MET A 331 22.06 10.16 -5.17
N ASN A 332 22.39 11.43 -5.10
CA ASN A 332 23.31 12.10 -6.03
C ASN A 332 24.75 11.54 -5.93
N ALA A 333 25.20 11.15 -4.75
CA ALA A 333 26.49 10.48 -4.59
C ALA A 333 26.48 9.05 -5.18
N SER A 334 25.35 8.34 -5.05
CA SER A 334 25.18 6.97 -5.56
C SER A 334 24.93 6.92 -7.07
N TYR A 335 24.31 7.95 -7.63
CA TYR A 335 24.04 8.11 -9.05
C TYR A 335 24.17 9.59 -9.46
N PRO A 336 25.42 10.08 -9.68
CA PRO A 336 25.70 11.51 -9.86
C PRO A 336 24.98 12.18 -11.04
N ALA A 337 24.66 11.40 -12.05
CA ALA A 337 23.98 11.91 -13.24
C ALA A 337 22.55 12.35 -13.01
N LEU A 338 21.90 11.92 -11.93
CA LEU A 338 20.56 12.40 -11.58
C LEU A 338 20.53 13.87 -11.26
N ARG A 339 21.58 14.41 -10.58
CA ARG A 339 21.68 15.82 -10.20
C ARG A 339 20.37 16.34 -9.59
N LEU A 340 19.79 15.54 -8.67
CA LEU A 340 18.55 15.87 -8.03
C LEU A 340 18.71 17.14 -7.19
N THR A 341 17.70 17.99 -7.26
CA THR A 341 17.54 19.15 -6.40
C THR A 341 16.27 19.00 -5.56
N ARG A 342 16.08 19.86 -4.59
CA ARG A 342 14.84 19.89 -3.78
C ARG A 342 13.60 20.13 -4.63
N ASP A 343 13.71 20.95 -5.67
CA ASP A 343 12.61 21.31 -6.57
C ASP A 343 12.14 20.14 -7.45
N ASP A 344 12.99 19.13 -7.66
CA ASP A 344 12.60 17.91 -8.36
C ASP A 344 11.61 17.06 -7.54
N VAL A 345 11.60 17.20 -6.20
CA VAL A 345 10.77 16.39 -5.31
C VAL A 345 9.34 16.92 -5.28
N ILE A 346 8.40 16.11 -5.75
CA ILE A 346 6.98 16.45 -5.86
C ILE A 346 6.09 15.77 -4.82
N TYR A 347 6.56 14.65 -4.24
CA TYR A 347 5.77 13.89 -3.26
C TYR A 347 6.69 13.05 -2.38
N ALA A 348 6.43 12.99 -1.09
CA ALA A 348 7.13 12.13 -0.14
C ALA A 348 6.14 11.14 0.51
N ASN A 349 6.49 9.86 0.53
CA ASN A 349 5.77 8.84 1.28
C ASN A 349 6.47 8.59 2.60
N CYS A 350 5.69 8.41 3.67
CA CYS A 350 6.18 8.20 5.02
C CYS A 350 5.33 7.13 5.73
N GLY A 351 5.73 5.87 5.62
CA GLY A 351 5.02 4.74 6.23
C GLY A 351 5.67 4.24 7.50
N LEU A 352 4.87 3.82 8.46
CA LEU A 352 5.34 3.22 9.70
C LEU A 352 5.32 1.69 9.60
N VAL A 353 6.46 1.08 9.84
CA VAL A 353 6.64 -0.38 9.89
C VAL A 353 7.02 -0.79 11.31
N PRO A 354 6.30 -1.73 11.94
CA PRO A 354 6.63 -2.16 13.29
C PRO A 354 8.04 -2.71 13.40
N PHE A 355 8.80 -2.27 14.41
CA PHE A 355 10.03 -2.93 14.81
C PHE A 355 9.71 -4.23 15.56
N GLY A 356 10.54 -5.26 15.33
CA GLY A 356 10.55 -6.42 16.23
C GLY A 356 11.22 -6.07 17.57
N ASP A 357 10.93 -6.88 18.58
CA ASP A 357 11.60 -6.79 19.89
C ASP A 357 13.06 -7.33 19.84
N GLY A 358 13.47 -7.86 18.69
CA GLY A 358 14.80 -8.40 18.46
C GLY A 358 15.87 -7.31 18.39
N ARG A 359 17.03 -7.60 19.00
CA ARG A 359 18.22 -6.78 18.85
C ARG A 359 19.23 -7.49 17.96
N ASN A 360 19.96 -6.73 17.15
CA ASN A 360 21.07 -7.26 16.38
C ASN A 360 22.28 -7.58 17.29
N ALA A 361 23.33 -8.15 16.72
CA ALA A 361 24.57 -8.47 17.47
C ALA A 361 25.23 -7.25 18.13
N ALA A 362 24.91 -6.03 17.72
CA ALA A 362 25.37 -4.78 18.31
C ALA A 362 24.41 -4.23 19.39
N GLY A 363 23.34 -4.98 19.76
CA GLY A 363 22.37 -4.55 20.75
C GLY A 363 21.35 -3.52 20.27
N GLU A 364 21.37 -3.15 18.99
CA GLU A 364 20.42 -2.21 18.37
C GLU A 364 19.13 -2.92 17.99
N LEU A 365 17.99 -2.19 17.98
CA LEU A 365 16.73 -2.73 17.50
C LEU A 365 16.87 -3.20 16.05
N SER A 366 16.50 -4.44 15.78
CA SER A 366 16.47 -5.00 14.43
C SER A 366 15.08 -4.85 13.83
N PHE A 367 15.02 -4.67 12.50
CA PHE A 367 13.74 -4.68 11.79
C PHE A 367 12.99 -5.96 12.07
N GLY A 368 11.68 -5.84 12.32
CA GLY A 368 10.79 -6.98 12.40
C GLY A 368 10.91 -7.85 11.15
N LYS A 369 11.23 -9.12 11.34
CA LYS A 369 11.43 -10.05 10.22
C LYS A 369 10.14 -10.67 9.74
N GLU A 370 9.16 -10.82 10.62
CA GLU A 370 7.87 -11.47 10.37
C GLU A 370 6.74 -10.68 11.04
N SER A 371 5.53 -10.74 10.47
CA SER A 371 4.32 -10.20 11.09
C SER A 371 4.07 -10.89 12.44
N ARG A 372 3.56 -10.14 13.41
CA ARG A 372 3.25 -10.64 14.75
C ARG A 372 1.77 -10.99 14.83
N TYR A 373 1.50 -12.18 15.35
CA TYR A 373 0.15 -12.66 15.62
C TYR A 373 0.02 -12.82 17.14
N ILE A 374 -0.80 -12.00 17.77
CA ILE A 374 -1.02 -12.04 19.20
C ILE A 374 -2.37 -12.70 19.44
N ASP A 375 -2.36 -13.96 19.84
CA ASP A 375 -3.56 -14.66 20.33
C ASP A 375 -3.73 -14.31 21.81
N HIS A 376 -4.72 -13.50 22.11
CA HIS A 376 -4.93 -13.01 23.47
C HIS A 376 -5.43 -14.08 24.45
N ARG A 377 -5.76 -15.29 23.98
CA ARG A 377 -6.03 -16.46 24.87
C ARG A 377 -4.82 -16.80 25.75
N GLU A 378 -3.60 -16.57 25.28
CA GLU A 378 -2.39 -16.74 26.09
C GLU A 378 -2.39 -15.85 27.35
N ARG A 379 -3.20 -14.81 27.35
CA ARG A 379 -3.43 -13.89 28.49
C ARG A 379 -4.81 -14.07 29.14
N GLY A 380 -5.54 -15.14 28.78
CA GLY A 380 -6.87 -15.43 29.30
C GLY A 380 -7.99 -14.57 28.71
N ILE A 381 -7.79 -13.96 27.55
CA ILE A 381 -8.78 -13.15 26.82
C ILE A 381 -9.22 -13.89 25.57
N ASP A 382 -10.48 -14.28 25.51
CA ASP A 382 -11.09 -14.93 24.37
C ASP A 382 -11.64 -13.92 23.35
N GLY A 383 -11.81 -14.36 22.11
CA GLY A 383 -12.51 -13.59 21.07
C GLY A 383 -11.64 -12.51 20.40
N LEU A 384 -10.34 -12.41 20.71
CA LEU A 384 -9.46 -11.37 20.18
C LEU A 384 -8.14 -11.95 19.64
N VAL A 385 -7.79 -11.54 18.42
CA VAL A 385 -6.44 -11.69 17.86
C VAL A 385 -5.97 -10.31 17.37
N THR A 386 -4.70 -9.98 17.61
CA THR A 386 -4.07 -8.78 17.05
C THR A 386 -3.04 -9.18 16.00
N LEU A 387 -3.15 -8.61 14.80
CA LEU A 387 -2.22 -8.76 13.70
C LEU A 387 -1.42 -7.47 13.51
N ILE A 388 -0.13 -7.53 13.77
CA ILE A 388 0.80 -6.43 13.49
C ILE A 388 1.61 -6.81 12.25
N GLY A 389 1.17 -6.28 11.12
CA GLY A 389 1.77 -6.59 9.82
C GLY A 389 2.99 -5.76 9.53
N ILE A 390 3.97 -6.35 8.84
CA ILE A 390 5.25 -5.69 8.53
C ILE A 390 5.39 -5.39 7.04
N ARG A 391 5.06 -6.34 6.17
CA ARG A 391 5.32 -6.21 4.74
C ARG A 391 4.03 -6.23 3.94
N TYR A 392 3.81 -5.22 3.15
CA TYR A 392 2.66 -5.17 2.24
C TYR A 392 2.60 -6.43 1.35
N THR A 393 3.73 -6.89 0.84
CA THR A 393 3.82 -8.10 -0.01
C THR A 393 3.16 -9.32 0.61
N THR A 394 3.28 -9.50 1.93
CA THR A 394 2.77 -10.70 2.62
C THR A 394 1.40 -10.50 3.27
N ALA A 395 0.79 -9.32 3.10
CA ALA A 395 -0.45 -8.97 3.78
C ALA A 395 -1.55 -10.03 3.60
N ARG A 396 -1.75 -10.54 2.37
CA ARG A 396 -2.73 -11.59 2.08
C ARG A 396 -2.49 -12.87 2.91
N GLY A 397 -1.28 -13.41 2.83
CA GLY A 397 -0.95 -14.66 3.52
C GLY A 397 -0.87 -14.52 5.03
N ASP A 398 -0.45 -13.35 5.52
CA ASP A 398 -0.40 -13.08 6.96
C ASP A 398 -1.81 -12.90 7.52
N SER A 399 -2.72 -12.28 6.78
CA SER A 399 -4.13 -12.17 7.16
C SER A 399 -4.84 -13.53 7.23
N ALA A 400 -4.55 -14.43 6.27
CA ALA A 400 -5.08 -15.79 6.31
C ALA A 400 -4.65 -16.54 7.58
N LYS A 401 -3.39 -16.40 8.01
CA LYS A 401 -2.89 -16.99 9.26
C LYS A 401 -3.57 -16.41 10.50
N ALA A 402 -3.78 -15.10 10.53
CA ALA A 402 -4.49 -14.46 11.65
C ALA A 402 -5.94 -14.97 11.75
N LEU A 403 -6.60 -15.18 10.62
CA LEU A 403 -7.93 -15.78 10.60
C LEU A 403 -7.92 -17.25 11.00
N ASP A 404 -6.89 -18.01 10.64
CA ASP A 404 -6.74 -19.40 11.12
C ASP A 404 -6.70 -19.45 12.67
N LEU A 405 -5.99 -18.51 13.33
CA LEU A 405 -5.98 -18.41 14.79
C LEU A 405 -7.36 -18.05 15.37
N LEU A 406 -8.09 -17.13 14.74
CA LEU A 406 -9.45 -16.79 15.16
C LEU A 406 -10.41 -17.97 14.99
N LEU A 407 -10.36 -18.69 13.87
CA LEU A 407 -11.23 -19.85 13.63
C LEU A 407 -10.95 -21.00 14.60
N GLN A 408 -9.71 -21.18 15.03
CA GLN A 408 -9.36 -22.13 16.10
C GLN A 408 -10.09 -21.79 17.41
N GLN A 409 -10.33 -20.51 17.71
CA GLN A 409 -11.13 -20.10 18.88
C GLN A 409 -12.61 -20.49 18.76
N MET A 410 -13.12 -20.68 17.54
CA MET A 410 -14.46 -21.19 17.27
C MET A 410 -14.52 -22.73 17.18
N GLN A 411 -13.43 -23.44 17.43
CA GLN A 411 -13.29 -24.89 17.18
C GLN A 411 -13.62 -25.27 15.71
N ARG A 412 -13.51 -24.31 14.80
CA ARG A 412 -13.72 -24.53 13.37
C ARG A 412 -12.36 -24.88 12.73
N PRO A 413 -12.28 -25.99 11.97
CA PRO A 413 -11.05 -26.33 11.31
C PRO A 413 -10.64 -25.21 10.34
N PRO A 414 -9.33 -24.94 10.20
CA PRO A 414 -8.85 -23.94 9.24
C PRO A 414 -9.12 -24.44 7.82
N ASP A 415 -10.16 -23.92 7.20
CA ASP A 415 -10.45 -24.12 5.78
C ASP A 415 -9.74 -23.03 4.99
N ARG A 416 -8.86 -23.43 4.07
CA ARG A 416 -8.07 -22.46 3.29
C ARG A 416 -8.93 -21.77 2.25
N ALA A 417 -9.11 -20.46 2.41
CA ALA A 417 -9.69 -19.63 1.37
C ALA A 417 -8.71 -19.50 0.18
N PRO A 418 -9.19 -19.65 -1.07
CA PRO A 418 -8.36 -19.59 -2.26
C PRO A 418 -8.02 -18.15 -2.67
N THR A 419 -7.70 -17.27 -1.71
CA THR A 419 -7.44 -15.83 -1.93
C THR A 419 -6.29 -15.58 -2.88
N GLU A 420 -5.38 -16.53 -3.06
CA GLU A 420 -4.28 -16.44 -4.03
C GLU A 420 -4.71 -16.72 -5.47
N ARG A 421 -5.96 -17.14 -5.71
CA ARG A 421 -6.47 -17.55 -7.03
C ARG A 421 -7.71 -16.81 -7.48
N VAL A 422 -8.55 -16.42 -6.55
CA VAL A 422 -9.79 -15.71 -6.86
C VAL A 422 -9.47 -14.25 -7.20
N PRO A 423 -9.80 -13.78 -8.41
CA PRO A 423 -9.55 -12.38 -8.80
C PRO A 423 -10.21 -11.40 -7.84
N LEU A 424 -9.51 -10.30 -7.57
CA LEU A 424 -10.07 -9.14 -6.89
C LEU A 424 -11.03 -8.39 -7.82
N ALA A 425 -11.84 -7.49 -7.27
CA ALA A 425 -12.71 -6.62 -8.05
C ALA A 425 -11.93 -5.94 -9.19
N GLY A 426 -12.43 -6.05 -10.39
CA GLY A 426 -11.76 -5.60 -11.62
C GLY A 426 -10.61 -6.50 -12.11
N GLY A 427 -10.21 -7.54 -11.36
CA GLY A 427 -9.01 -8.34 -11.63
C GLY A 427 -9.21 -9.59 -12.49
N ASP A 428 -10.41 -9.91 -12.92
CA ASP A 428 -10.67 -11.05 -13.80
C ASP A 428 -10.24 -10.76 -15.24
N ILE A 429 -8.92 -10.78 -15.45
CA ILE A 429 -8.28 -10.38 -16.71
C ILE A 429 -7.33 -11.48 -17.16
N ALA A 430 -7.71 -12.21 -18.21
CA ALA A 430 -6.88 -13.25 -18.81
C ALA A 430 -5.73 -12.68 -19.66
N ASP A 431 -5.97 -11.56 -20.35
CA ASP A 431 -5.02 -10.83 -21.19
C ASP A 431 -5.32 -9.31 -21.12
N PHE A 432 -4.40 -8.56 -20.51
CA PHE A 432 -4.57 -7.12 -20.33
C PHE A 432 -4.52 -6.34 -21.66
N SER A 433 -3.74 -6.79 -22.63
CA SER A 433 -3.66 -6.14 -23.93
C SER A 433 -4.99 -6.28 -24.70
N ARG A 434 -5.60 -7.45 -24.61
CA ARG A 434 -6.91 -7.70 -25.19
C ARG A 434 -8.00 -6.87 -24.51
N LEU A 435 -7.97 -6.78 -23.17
CA LEU A 435 -8.88 -5.91 -22.42
C LEU A 435 -8.74 -4.46 -22.90
N ALA A 436 -7.53 -3.94 -22.99
CA ALA A 436 -7.25 -2.57 -23.44
C ALA A 436 -7.72 -2.32 -24.88
N ALA A 437 -7.48 -3.27 -25.79
CA ALA A 437 -7.97 -3.17 -27.17
C ALA A 437 -9.50 -3.18 -27.26
N THR A 438 -10.16 -3.95 -26.41
CA THR A 438 -11.63 -3.99 -26.32
C THR A 438 -12.16 -2.68 -25.76
N ALA A 439 -11.59 -2.18 -24.68
CA ALA A 439 -12.01 -0.93 -24.05
C ALA A 439 -11.92 0.28 -25.01
N ARG A 440 -10.85 0.36 -25.81
CA ARG A 440 -10.69 1.42 -26.84
C ARG A 440 -11.79 1.41 -27.92
N ARG A 441 -12.48 0.29 -28.12
CA ARG A 441 -13.61 0.20 -29.04
C ARG A 441 -14.96 0.45 -28.37
N GLU A 442 -15.06 0.15 -27.09
CA GLU A 442 -16.30 0.27 -26.31
C GLU A 442 -16.52 1.67 -25.74
N VAL A 443 -15.42 2.39 -25.43
CA VAL A 443 -15.49 3.69 -24.76
C VAL A 443 -15.63 4.81 -25.78
N ALA A 444 -16.48 5.79 -25.47
CA ALA A 444 -16.78 6.94 -26.31
C ALA A 444 -15.51 7.76 -26.65
N ALA A 445 -15.51 8.37 -27.83
CA ALA A 445 -14.36 9.12 -28.35
C ALA A 445 -14.01 10.37 -27.52
N GLU A 446 -14.95 10.86 -26.72
CA GLU A 446 -14.78 12.00 -25.82
C GLU A 446 -13.87 11.70 -24.64
N VAL A 447 -13.71 10.42 -24.28
CA VAL A 447 -12.78 9.99 -23.22
C VAL A 447 -11.38 9.86 -23.80
N SER A 448 -10.43 10.60 -23.23
CA SER A 448 -9.04 10.56 -23.68
C SER A 448 -8.41 9.17 -23.50
N SER A 449 -7.42 8.85 -24.32
CA SER A 449 -6.68 7.59 -24.16
C SER A 449 -5.95 7.51 -22.80
N ALA A 450 -5.50 8.63 -22.25
CA ALA A 450 -4.86 8.70 -20.94
C ALA A 450 -5.87 8.41 -19.81
N THR A 451 -7.06 8.99 -19.88
CA THR A 451 -8.17 8.69 -18.95
C THR A 451 -8.52 7.20 -18.99
N LEU A 452 -8.70 6.64 -20.19
CA LEU A 452 -9.03 5.22 -20.35
C LEU A 452 -7.92 4.31 -19.82
N ASP A 453 -6.66 4.62 -20.07
CA ASP A 453 -5.54 3.86 -19.52
C ASP A 453 -5.50 3.92 -17.98
N GLY A 454 -5.84 5.06 -17.38
CA GLY A 454 -6.06 5.22 -15.94
C GLY A 454 -7.19 4.33 -15.41
N TRP A 455 -8.33 4.29 -16.08
CA TRP A 455 -9.45 3.43 -15.71
C TRP A 455 -9.10 1.95 -15.75
N LEU A 456 -8.44 1.51 -16.83
CA LEU A 456 -8.03 0.13 -16.97
C LEU A 456 -7.05 -0.30 -15.87
N ARG A 457 -6.19 0.61 -15.42
CA ARG A 457 -5.24 0.33 -14.35
C ARG A 457 -5.86 0.41 -12.95
N ASN A 458 -6.76 1.35 -12.71
CA ASN A 458 -7.37 1.51 -11.38
C ASN A 458 -8.58 0.59 -11.15
N HIS A 459 -9.32 0.25 -12.22
CA HIS A 459 -10.59 -0.45 -12.13
C HIS A 459 -10.63 -1.78 -12.90
N GLY A 460 -9.65 -2.07 -13.76
CA GLY A 460 -9.60 -3.30 -14.55
C GLY A 460 -10.87 -3.49 -15.39
N THR A 461 -11.56 -4.64 -15.25
CA THR A 461 -12.80 -4.92 -15.97
C THR A 461 -13.97 -4.03 -15.59
N ASP A 462 -13.91 -3.37 -14.42
CA ASP A 462 -14.94 -2.44 -13.93
C ASP A 462 -14.90 -1.08 -14.65
N TYR A 463 -13.93 -0.84 -15.56
CA TYR A 463 -13.91 0.37 -16.40
C TYR A 463 -15.23 0.63 -17.11
N ARG A 464 -16.03 -0.42 -17.39
CA ARG A 464 -17.33 -0.32 -18.05
C ARG A 464 -18.34 0.50 -17.26
N VAL A 465 -18.26 0.46 -15.93
CA VAL A 465 -19.11 1.29 -15.05
C VAL A 465 -18.79 2.78 -15.27
N LEU A 466 -17.51 3.12 -15.36
CA LEU A 466 -17.06 4.50 -15.64
C LEU A 466 -17.44 4.92 -17.06
N ALA A 467 -17.27 4.02 -18.04
CA ALA A 467 -17.65 4.28 -19.42
C ALA A 467 -19.16 4.55 -19.56
N GLN A 468 -20.00 3.85 -18.79
CA GLN A 468 -21.43 4.09 -18.76
C GLN A 468 -21.76 5.45 -18.11
N LEU A 469 -21.11 5.82 -17.02
CA LEU A 469 -21.30 7.13 -16.40
C LEU A 469 -20.85 8.26 -17.34
N ALA A 470 -19.72 8.09 -18.03
CA ALA A 470 -19.13 9.10 -18.90
C ALA A 470 -19.84 9.30 -20.24
N GLN A 471 -21.00 8.70 -20.48
CA GLN A 471 -21.80 8.90 -21.70
C GLN A 471 -22.39 10.32 -21.84
N THR A 472 -22.43 11.08 -20.76
CA THR A 472 -22.89 12.48 -20.81
C THR A 472 -21.68 13.43 -20.81
N PRO A 473 -21.75 14.59 -21.53
CA PRO A 473 -20.67 15.56 -21.56
C PRO A 473 -20.23 16.04 -20.16
N ALA A 474 -21.20 16.22 -19.24
CA ALA A 474 -20.90 16.63 -17.86
C ALA A 474 -20.07 15.60 -17.12
N GLN A 475 -20.32 14.31 -17.30
CA GLN A 475 -19.57 13.23 -16.65
C GLN A 475 -18.24 12.93 -17.36
N ALA A 476 -18.12 13.20 -18.64
CA ALA A 476 -16.86 13.09 -19.39
C ALA A 476 -15.93 14.30 -19.18
N GLN A 477 -16.41 15.36 -18.52
CA GLN A 477 -15.62 16.56 -18.26
C GLN A 477 -14.41 16.24 -17.39
N ARG A 478 -13.22 16.68 -17.83
CA ARG A 478 -11.96 16.57 -17.08
C ARG A 478 -11.96 17.51 -15.87
N LEU A 479 -11.35 17.09 -14.80
CA LEU A 479 -11.13 17.89 -13.59
C LEU A 479 -9.78 18.63 -13.71
N GLY A 480 -9.85 19.90 -14.02
CA GLY A 480 -8.68 20.73 -14.32
C GLY A 480 -7.85 20.18 -15.48
N ASP A 481 -6.55 20.24 -15.33
CA ASP A 481 -5.57 19.71 -16.30
C ASP A 481 -5.23 18.22 -16.08
N THR A 482 -5.95 17.52 -15.19
CA THR A 482 -5.73 16.09 -14.93
C THR A 482 -6.41 15.21 -15.97
N ASP A 483 -6.03 13.93 -16.04
CA ASP A 483 -6.70 12.94 -16.87
C ASP A 483 -7.93 12.31 -16.18
N THR A 484 -8.25 12.74 -14.97
CA THR A 484 -9.44 12.31 -14.21
C THR A 484 -10.66 13.08 -14.67
N VAL A 485 -11.79 12.39 -14.82
CA VAL A 485 -13.07 12.97 -15.24
C VAL A 485 -14.11 12.89 -14.13
N MET A 486 -15.19 13.68 -14.27
CA MET A 486 -16.28 13.74 -13.29
C MET A 486 -16.92 12.36 -13.02
N ALA A 487 -16.96 11.46 -14.00
CA ALA A 487 -17.47 10.09 -13.84
C ALA A 487 -16.71 9.30 -12.76
N GLU A 488 -15.38 9.49 -12.63
CA GLU A 488 -14.59 8.83 -11.58
C GLU A 488 -14.95 9.36 -10.19
N LEU A 489 -15.17 10.66 -10.06
CA LEU A 489 -15.63 11.27 -8.82
C LEU A 489 -17.03 10.78 -8.44
N THR A 490 -17.96 10.77 -9.39
CA THR A 490 -19.31 10.23 -9.19
C THR A 490 -19.27 8.77 -8.74
N HIS A 491 -18.46 7.94 -9.39
CA HIS A 491 -18.24 6.55 -9.02
C HIS A 491 -17.65 6.41 -7.61
N ALA A 492 -16.63 7.23 -7.27
CA ALA A 492 -15.99 7.22 -5.97
C ALA A 492 -16.98 7.49 -4.83
N VAL A 493 -17.86 8.47 -5.01
CA VAL A 493 -18.89 8.83 -4.02
C VAL A 493 -19.97 7.73 -3.94
N GLN A 494 -20.55 7.35 -5.07
CA GLN A 494 -21.73 6.48 -5.10
C GLN A 494 -21.40 5.00 -4.88
N GLN A 495 -20.20 4.54 -5.27
CA GLN A 495 -19.85 3.12 -5.32
C GLN A 495 -18.64 2.73 -4.44
N GLU A 496 -17.88 3.71 -3.96
CA GLU A 496 -16.64 3.46 -3.24
C GLU A 496 -16.49 4.24 -1.93
N MET A 497 -17.61 4.73 -1.37
CA MET A 497 -17.67 5.38 -0.04
C MET A 497 -16.71 6.57 0.13
N ALA A 498 -16.47 7.35 -0.91
CA ALA A 498 -15.75 8.61 -0.74
C ALA A 498 -16.66 9.61 0.00
N VAL A 499 -16.20 10.08 1.16
CA VAL A 499 -16.93 10.98 2.07
C VAL A 499 -16.28 12.36 2.08
N HIS A 500 -14.95 12.41 2.00
CA HIS A 500 -14.16 13.63 1.99
C HIS A 500 -13.50 13.84 0.63
N LEU A 501 -13.20 15.10 0.31
CA LEU A 501 -12.53 15.46 -0.95
C LEU A 501 -11.18 14.75 -1.10
N GLN A 502 -10.41 14.64 -0.02
CA GLN A 502 -9.14 13.92 -0.01
C GLN A 502 -9.27 12.43 -0.35
N ASP A 503 -10.43 11.80 -0.17
CA ASP A 503 -10.64 10.40 -0.54
C ASP A 503 -10.57 10.25 -2.06
N VAL A 504 -11.23 11.16 -2.78
CA VAL A 504 -11.21 11.20 -4.24
C VAL A 504 -9.82 11.55 -4.75
N ILE A 505 -9.24 12.63 -4.22
CA ILE A 505 -7.96 13.18 -4.70
C ILE A 505 -6.81 12.20 -4.46
N LEU A 506 -6.68 11.63 -3.26
CA LEU A 506 -5.50 10.86 -2.86
C LEU A 506 -5.66 9.35 -3.06
N ARG A 507 -6.90 8.80 -3.04
CA ARG A 507 -7.10 7.35 -2.90
C ARG A 507 -8.01 6.71 -3.94
N ARG A 508 -8.99 7.44 -4.50
CA ARG A 508 -9.91 6.86 -5.50
C ARG A 508 -9.46 7.09 -6.93
N THR A 509 -8.73 8.19 -7.16
CA THR A 509 -8.24 8.59 -8.48
C THR A 509 -6.71 8.71 -8.50
N ASP A 510 -6.19 9.03 -9.67
CA ASP A 510 -4.75 9.28 -9.84
C ASP A 510 -4.34 10.74 -9.59
N MET A 511 -5.31 11.62 -9.27
CA MET A 511 -5.10 13.07 -9.20
C MET A 511 -3.98 13.49 -8.25
N GLY A 512 -4.07 13.12 -6.96
CA GLY A 512 -3.14 13.54 -5.91
C GLY A 512 -2.18 12.46 -5.43
N SER A 513 -2.23 11.26 -6.01
CA SER A 513 -1.46 10.13 -5.51
C SER A 513 0.03 10.14 -5.88
N GLY A 514 0.50 11.14 -6.61
CA GLY A 514 1.90 11.27 -7.03
C GLY A 514 2.39 12.71 -7.18
N ALA A 515 1.48 13.67 -7.31
CA ALA A 515 1.79 15.11 -7.40
C ALA A 515 0.56 15.92 -7.00
N HIS A 516 0.75 17.23 -6.83
CA HIS A 516 -0.36 18.14 -6.62
C HIS A 516 -1.18 18.29 -7.92
N PRO A 517 -2.52 18.07 -7.90
CA PRO A 517 -3.33 18.03 -9.12
C PRO A 517 -3.61 19.42 -9.74
N GLY A 518 -3.25 20.49 -9.07
CA GLY A 518 -3.61 21.87 -9.42
C GLY A 518 -4.87 22.35 -8.71
N GLN A 519 -4.93 23.64 -8.44
CA GLN A 519 -6.02 24.29 -7.70
C GLN A 519 -7.37 24.10 -8.41
N ALA A 520 -7.40 24.32 -9.74
CA ALA A 520 -8.62 24.17 -10.54
C ALA A 520 -9.22 22.76 -10.44
N ALA A 521 -8.38 21.72 -10.41
CA ALA A 521 -8.84 20.33 -10.27
C ALA A 521 -9.46 20.07 -8.89
N ILE A 522 -8.85 20.61 -7.83
CA ILE A 522 -9.36 20.49 -6.45
C ILE A 522 -10.71 21.20 -6.32
N GLU A 523 -10.83 22.44 -6.85
CA GLU A 523 -12.07 23.21 -6.80
C GLU A 523 -13.20 22.55 -7.58
N GLN A 524 -12.93 22.05 -8.78
CA GLN A 524 -13.93 21.34 -9.59
C GLN A 524 -14.37 20.04 -8.93
N ALA A 525 -13.42 19.27 -8.35
CA ALA A 525 -13.76 18.08 -7.61
C ALA A 525 -14.60 18.40 -6.35
N ALA A 526 -14.28 19.48 -5.64
CA ALA A 526 -15.04 19.93 -4.47
C ALA A 526 -16.46 20.35 -4.84
N LEU A 527 -16.65 21.06 -5.97
CA LEU A 527 -17.99 21.41 -6.50
C LEU A 527 -18.79 20.17 -6.89
N GLY A 528 -18.14 19.20 -7.54
CA GLY A 528 -18.78 17.92 -7.87
C GLY A 528 -19.23 17.15 -6.62
N MET A 529 -18.39 17.06 -5.58
CA MET A 529 -18.75 16.41 -4.31
C MET A 529 -19.82 17.19 -3.56
N GLN A 530 -19.78 18.50 -3.58
CA GLN A 530 -20.83 19.36 -3.01
C GLN A 530 -22.20 19.01 -3.61
N SER A 531 -22.28 18.89 -4.93
CA SER A 531 -23.51 18.53 -5.63
C SER A 531 -24.00 17.12 -5.28
N LEU A 532 -23.08 16.16 -5.14
CA LEU A 532 -23.43 14.75 -4.87
C LEU A 532 -23.78 14.48 -3.40
N LEU A 533 -23.14 15.19 -2.46
CA LEU A 533 -23.27 14.96 -1.03
C LEU A 533 -24.08 16.04 -0.29
N GLY A 534 -24.54 17.08 -1.00
CA GLY A 534 -25.31 18.16 -0.40
C GLY A 534 -24.53 19.04 0.56
N TRP A 535 -23.22 19.24 0.33
CA TRP A 535 -22.40 20.08 1.20
C TRP A 535 -22.82 21.54 1.14
N SER A 536 -22.71 22.27 2.26
CA SER A 536 -22.75 23.73 2.29
C SER A 536 -21.47 24.32 1.67
N ASP A 537 -21.51 25.61 1.32
CA ASP A 537 -20.30 26.32 0.84
C ASP A 537 -19.20 26.34 1.90
N GLU A 538 -19.55 26.47 3.18
CA GLU A 538 -18.61 26.40 4.30
C GLU A 538 -17.95 25.03 4.36
N ARG A 539 -18.73 23.95 4.28
CA ARG A 539 -18.19 22.58 4.25
C ARG A 539 -17.25 22.38 3.07
N ARG A 540 -17.61 22.81 1.87
CA ARG A 540 -16.75 22.74 0.69
C ARG A 540 -15.42 23.45 0.91
N HIS A 541 -15.41 24.63 1.53
CA HIS A 541 -14.20 25.38 1.86
C HIS A 541 -13.29 24.63 2.85
N ILE A 542 -13.87 24.00 3.87
CA ILE A 542 -13.15 23.15 4.82
C ILE A 542 -12.51 21.96 4.09
N GLU A 543 -13.26 21.27 3.24
CA GLU A 543 -12.77 20.12 2.48
C GLU A 543 -11.59 20.48 1.55
N ILE A 544 -11.63 21.63 0.89
CA ILE A 544 -10.51 22.14 0.08
C ILE A 544 -9.31 22.40 0.98
N THR A 545 -9.49 23.09 2.11
CA THR A 545 -8.41 23.44 3.05
C THR A 545 -7.73 22.19 3.63
N ASP A 546 -8.53 21.21 4.05
CA ASP A 546 -8.04 19.94 4.60
C ASP A 546 -7.30 19.12 3.54
N THR A 547 -7.80 19.09 2.31
CA THR A 547 -7.16 18.40 1.18
C THR A 547 -5.81 19.05 0.83
N GLU A 548 -5.75 20.38 0.81
CA GLU A 548 -4.50 21.12 0.64
C GLU A 548 -3.52 20.86 1.79
N GLY A 549 -4.03 20.76 3.01
CA GLY A 549 -3.26 20.33 4.18
C GLY A 549 -2.64 18.96 4.01
N ALA A 550 -3.43 17.98 3.58
CA ALA A 550 -2.98 16.61 3.32
C ALA A 550 -1.95 16.56 2.17
N LEU A 551 -2.16 17.30 1.09
CA LEU A 551 -1.20 17.39 -0.02
C LEU A 551 0.12 18.05 0.42
N ARG A 552 0.08 19.05 1.31
CA ARG A 552 1.28 19.66 1.91
C ARG A 552 2.05 18.69 2.81
N HIS A 553 1.36 17.80 3.53
CA HIS A 553 2.01 16.78 4.35
C HIS A 553 2.96 15.88 3.53
N HIS A 554 2.64 15.64 2.28
CA HIS A 554 3.50 14.90 1.35
C HIS A 554 4.65 15.74 0.72
N ARG A 555 4.79 16.99 1.14
CA ARG A 555 5.98 17.82 0.86
C ARG A 555 6.75 17.94 2.16
N ALA A 556 7.98 17.52 2.24
CA ALA A 556 8.75 17.58 3.50
C ALA A 556 8.55 18.91 4.27
N SER A 557 8.42 18.83 5.59
CA SER A 557 8.14 19.98 6.44
C SER A 557 9.39 20.84 6.67
N VAL A 558 9.24 22.16 6.65
CA VAL A 558 10.29 23.11 7.05
C VAL A 558 10.28 23.21 8.58
N PRO A 559 11.44 23.09 9.28
CA PRO A 559 11.51 23.31 10.71
C PRO A 559 10.97 24.69 11.08
N GLY A 560 9.96 24.75 11.99
CA GLY A 560 9.34 25.99 12.45
C GLY A 560 8.00 26.35 11.80
N SER A 561 7.55 25.71 10.74
CA SER A 561 6.16 25.76 10.33
C SER A 561 5.37 24.77 11.18
N ALA A 562 4.75 25.25 12.26
CA ALA A 562 3.83 24.43 13.05
C ALA A 562 2.77 23.85 12.10
N ALA A 563 2.79 22.52 11.93
CA ALA A 563 1.66 21.81 11.34
C ALA A 563 0.44 22.24 12.17
N SER A 564 -0.50 22.90 11.52
CA SER A 564 -1.80 23.15 12.14
C SER A 564 -2.37 21.78 12.47
N THR A 565 -2.31 21.44 13.74
CA THR A 565 -2.97 20.24 14.31
C THR A 565 -4.41 20.25 13.79
N PRO A 566 -4.93 19.11 13.30
CA PRO A 566 -6.35 19.00 13.02
C PRO A 566 -7.08 19.42 14.30
N ARG A 567 -7.88 20.46 14.23
CA ARG A 567 -8.68 20.91 15.36
C ARG A 567 -9.57 19.74 15.79
N SER A 568 -9.37 19.27 17.01
CA SER A 568 -10.34 18.48 17.72
C SER A 568 -11.71 19.16 17.62
N ALA A 569 -12.73 18.39 17.26
CA ALA A 569 -14.12 18.86 17.27
C ALA A 569 -14.42 19.60 18.59
N PRO A 570 -15.21 20.68 18.56
CA PRO A 570 -15.55 21.40 19.78
C PRO A 570 -16.28 20.47 20.74
N THR A 571 -15.75 20.33 21.94
CA THR A 571 -16.42 19.78 23.11
C THR A 571 -17.59 20.72 23.45
N GLN A 572 -18.82 20.31 23.21
CA GLN A 572 -20.00 20.67 23.95
C GLN A 572 -20.74 19.42 24.42
#